data_5f98b910f9bc86d7b485bb114c4fc8b4
#
_entry.id   5f98b910f9bc86d7b485bb114c4fc8b4
#
_cell.length_a   1.000
_cell.length_b   1.000
_cell.length_c   1.000
_cell.angle_alpha   90.00
_cell.angle_beta   90.00
_cell.angle_gamma   90.00
#
_symmetry.space_group_name_H-M   'P 1'
#
loop_
_entity.id
_entity.type
_entity.pdbx_description
1 polymer ?
#
loop_
_entity_poly.entity_id
_entity_poly.type
_entity_poly.pdbx_seq_one_letter_code
_entity_poly.pdbx_strand_id
1 'polypeptide(L)'
;PVQVTAKPYLNELYYNDGAPAAVEGAEYDLSRIPLLARDQHGNPCGIPSDIEWTLADTNQTNATIENGKLLVAVGSVPDASYADVILEASSASAGKTAKNVVVKVEQQPTLKTIRADMKDGFVLRLDENAVLADQFTAAGYDQYGREMTGGSFEWVTSKPDVVSLENGTLKALKEDSTEIYARSGDIESNHITLTVNAPRRLTAITADGIPSSVRKNTTLDLSAAKVTTLDQFGKAFTPEELAAYPASVRWTLEKNNTHAVINGNTLSFGDQDGTMTLICAAVNADTNVIVEKKIIIRITDSTSGGGSSGGGGGGGGFSAPSYSVS
;
A
#
# COMPACT_ATOMS: atom_id res chain seq x y z
N PRO A 1 -57.14 -49.28 1.66
CA PRO A 1 -57.67 -48.09 2.25
C PRO A 1 -56.92 -46.90 1.66
N VAL A 2 -57.67 -45.99 1.00
CA VAL A 2 -57.15 -44.74 0.50
C VAL A 2 -57.01 -43.82 1.71
N GLN A 3 -55.79 -43.41 2.03
CA GLN A 3 -55.53 -42.44 3.11
C GLN A 3 -55.85 -41.05 2.51
N VAL A 4 -56.97 -40.48 2.96
CA VAL A 4 -57.32 -39.09 2.62
C VAL A 4 -56.56 -38.17 3.55
N THR A 5 -55.49 -37.58 3.10
CA THR A 5 -54.77 -36.53 3.85
C THR A 5 -55.49 -35.20 3.66
N ALA A 6 -55.67 -34.44 4.74
CA ALA A 6 -56.22 -33.07 4.64
C ALA A 6 -55.32 -32.19 3.77
N LYS A 7 -55.98 -31.32 2.95
CA LYS A 7 -55.22 -30.34 2.19
C LYS A 7 -54.37 -29.45 3.08
N PRO A 8 -53.09 -29.23 2.77
CA PRO A 8 -52.26 -28.38 3.57
C PRO A 8 -52.88 -26.98 3.73
N TYR A 9 -52.91 -26.46 4.95
CA TYR A 9 -53.31 -25.08 5.24
C TYR A 9 -52.29 -24.43 6.17
N LEU A 10 -52.17 -23.10 6.13
CA LEU A 10 -51.26 -22.35 6.99
C LEU A 10 -51.64 -22.57 8.45
N ASN A 11 -50.71 -23.11 9.24
CA ASN A 11 -50.86 -23.32 10.67
C ASN A 11 -50.10 -22.29 11.50
N GLU A 12 -48.94 -21.86 11.04
CA GLU A 12 -48.09 -20.94 11.76
C GLU A 12 -47.49 -19.90 10.79
N LEU A 13 -47.55 -18.63 11.18
CA LEU A 13 -46.79 -17.52 10.59
C LEU A 13 -45.80 -17.05 11.66
N TYR A 14 -44.52 -16.98 11.37
CA TYR A 14 -43.49 -16.65 12.35
C TYR A 14 -42.32 -15.89 11.73
N TYR A 15 -41.54 -15.29 12.61
CA TYR A 15 -40.30 -14.58 12.29
C TYR A 15 -39.14 -15.28 13.02
N ASN A 16 -38.04 -15.49 12.34
CA ASN A 16 -36.86 -16.18 12.89
C ASN A 16 -35.62 -15.32 12.80
N ASP A 17 -35.76 -14.03 13.13
CA ASP A 17 -34.70 -13.02 13.10
C ASP A 17 -34.10 -12.74 11.70
N GLY A 18 -33.17 -11.83 11.61
CA GLY A 18 -32.46 -11.50 10.36
C GLY A 18 -33.05 -10.37 9.50
N ALA A 19 -33.98 -9.56 10.04
CA ALA A 19 -34.39 -8.34 9.38
C ALA A 19 -33.19 -7.39 9.24
N PRO A 20 -32.92 -6.79 8.06
CA PRO A 20 -31.95 -5.73 7.94
C PRO A 20 -32.32 -4.56 8.87
N ALA A 21 -31.32 -3.84 9.40
CA ALA A 21 -31.57 -2.67 10.20
C ALA A 21 -32.29 -1.58 9.40
N ALA A 22 -33.23 -0.91 10.04
CA ALA A 22 -33.84 0.32 9.55
C ALA A 22 -32.97 1.50 9.98
N VAL A 23 -33.08 2.63 9.27
CA VAL A 23 -32.40 3.87 9.62
C VAL A 23 -33.46 4.91 10.01
N GLU A 24 -33.27 5.59 11.15
CA GLU A 24 -34.19 6.66 11.56
C GLU A 24 -34.29 7.75 10.49
N GLY A 25 -35.48 8.29 10.30
CA GLY A 25 -35.78 9.31 9.27
C GLY A 25 -35.85 8.77 7.83
N ALA A 26 -35.55 7.50 7.60
CA ALA A 26 -35.68 6.85 6.30
C ALA A 26 -36.86 5.85 6.27
N GLU A 27 -37.50 5.73 5.11
CA GLU A 27 -38.53 4.70 4.90
C GLU A 27 -37.91 3.31 4.84
N TYR A 28 -38.40 2.39 5.65
CA TYR A 28 -37.98 0.98 5.63
C TYR A 28 -39.13 0.12 5.06
N ASP A 29 -38.88 -0.56 3.98
CA ASP A 29 -39.85 -1.45 3.33
C ASP A 29 -40.00 -2.75 4.14
N LEU A 30 -41.19 -2.97 4.70
CA LEU A 30 -41.50 -4.12 5.55
C LEU A 30 -41.48 -5.45 4.78
N SER A 31 -41.58 -5.44 3.45
CA SER A 31 -41.42 -6.64 2.62
C SER A 31 -40.00 -7.26 2.73
N ARG A 32 -39.02 -6.51 3.22
CA ARG A 32 -37.64 -6.99 3.46
C ARG A 32 -37.52 -7.86 4.69
N ILE A 33 -38.55 -7.91 5.53
CA ILE A 33 -38.52 -8.73 6.75
C ILE A 33 -38.77 -10.19 6.36
N PRO A 34 -37.90 -11.14 6.72
CA PRO A 34 -38.01 -12.52 6.32
C PRO A 34 -39.04 -13.26 7.19
N LEU A 35 -40.33 -13.11 6.84
CA LEU A 35 -41.39 -13.95 7.44
C LEU A 35 -41.27 -15.37 6.91
N LEU A 36 -41.67 -16.31 7.75
CA LEU A 36 -41.73 -17.75 7.47
C LEU A 36 -43.13 -18.29 7.79
N ALA A 37 -43.52 -19.35 7.07
CA ALA A 37 -44.82 -19.96 7.23
C ALA A 37 -44.73 -21.51 7.23
N ARG A 38 -45.52 -22.16 8.05
CA ARG A 38 -45.63 -23.64 8.13
C ARG A 38 -47.06 -24.09 8.05
N ASP A 39 -47.27 -25.26 7.43
CA ASP A 39 -48.56 -25.95 7.41
C ASP A 39 -48.81 -26.71 8.73
N GLN A 40 -50.00 -27.37 8.85
CA GLN A 40 -50.39 -28.16 9.99
C GLN A 40 -49.49 -29.40 10.24
N HIS A 41 -48.61 -29.73 9.29
CA HIS A 41 -47.66 -30.83 9.39
C HIS A 41 -46.25 -30.36 9.70
N GLY A 42 -46.05 -29.04 9.88
CA GLY A 42 -44.75 -28.42 10.14
C GLY A 42 -43.89 -28.20 8.90
N ASN A 43 -44.39 -28.43 7.68
CA ASN A 43 -43.68 -28.21 6.45
C ASN A 43 -43.72 -26.74 6.06
N PRO A 44 -42.65 -26.19 5.47
CA PRO A 44 -42.67 -24.84 4.90
C PRO A 44 -43.79 -24.68 3.89
N CYS A 45 -44.50 -23.57 3.93
CA CYS A 45 -45.56 -23.24 2.99
C CYS A 45 -45.47 -21.76 2.57
N GLY A 46 -46.28 -21.35 1.57
CA GLY A 46 -46.31 -19.99 1.09
C GLY A 46 -46.79 -18.99 2.12
N ILE A 47 -46.15 -17.80 2.15
CA ILE A 47 -46.61 -16.68 2.96
C ILE A 47 -47.85 -16.08 2.28
N PRO A 48 -48.94 -15.77 3.05
CA PRO A 48 -50.12 -15.09 2.50
C PRO A 48 -49.77 -13.75 1.87
N SER A 49 -50.52 -13.38 0.83
CA SER A 49 -50.33 -12.09 0.14
C SER A 49 -51.00 -10.91 0.85
N ASP A 50 -51.84 -11.19 1.85
CA ASP A 50 -52.62 -10.21 2.62
C ASP A 50 -51.97 -9.90 3.96
N ILE A 51 -50.62 -9.83 4.03
CA ILE A 51 -49.91 -9.48 5.25
C ILE A 51 -50.12 -8.01 5.58
N GLU A 52 -50.68 -7.78 6.75
CA GLU A 52 -50.82 -6.45 7.37
C GLU A 52 -49.83 -6.34 8.54
N TRP A 53 -49.12 -5.20 8.59
CA TRP A 53 -48.15 -4.88 9.61
C TRP A 53 -48.70 -3.87 10.59
N THR A 54 -48.49 -4.11 11.88
CA THR A 54 -48.86 -3.22 12.99
C THR A 54 -47.72 -3.10 13.99
N LEU A 55 -47.67 -1.98 14.72
CA LEU A 55 -46.79 -1.86 15.90
C LEU A 55 -47.35 -2.73 17.02
N ALA A 56 -46.52 -3.59 17.63
CA ALA A 56 -46.91 -4.46 18.71
C ALA A 56 -47.27 -3.68 19.98
N ASP A 57 -46.64 -2.53 20.21
CA ASP A 57 -46.91 -1.60 21.30
C ASP A 57 -47.28 -0.23 20.75
N THR A 58 -48.48 0.24 21.04
CA THR A 58 -48.96 1.56 20.65
C THR A 58 -48.22 2.70 21.36
N ASN A 59 -47.43 2.42 22.40
CA ASN A 59 -46.59 3.40 23.09
C ASN A 59 -45.26 3.66 22.36
N GLN A 60 -44.97 2.98 21.25
CA GLN A 60 -43.83 3.29 20.38
C GLN A 60 -44.14 4.56 19.54
N THR A 61 -44.21 5.70 20.22
CA THR A 61 -44.69 6.99 19.66
C THR A 61 -43.78 7.55 18.56
N ASN A 62 -42.54 7.03 18.43
CA ASN A 62 -41.56 7.50 17.47
C ASN A 62 -41.55 6.70 16.16
N ALA A 63 -42.45 5.71 16.01
CA ALA A 63 -42.55 4.87 14.84
C ALA A 63 -43.99 4.90 14.25
N THR A 64 -44.08 4.93 12.94
CA THR A 64 -45.32 4.85 12.17
C THR A 64 -45.20 3.82 11.05
N ILE A 65 -46.34 3.21 10.69
CA ILE A 65 -46.41 2.31 9.53
C ILE A 65 -47.44 2.89 8.56
N GLU A 66 -46.97 3.17 7.33
CA GLU A 66 -47.82 3.64 6.25
C GLU A 66 -47.49 2.91 4.93
N ASN A 67 -48.50 2.42 4.24
CA ASN A 67 -48.35 1.76 2.92
C ASN A 67 -47.27 0.63 2.91
N GLY A 68 -47.18 -0.16 3.98
CA GLY A 68 -46.18 -1.25 4.07
C GLY A 68 -44.75 -0.78 4.36
N LYS A 69 -44.59 0.45 4.79
CA LYS A 69 -43.29 1.03 5.16
C LYS A 69 -43.30 1.46 6.63
N LEU A 70 -42.20 1.19 7.31
CA LEU A 70 -41.92 1.66 8.65
C LEU A 70 -41.11 2.98 8.54
N LEU A 71 -41.52 3.99 9.28
CA LEU A 71 -40.77 5.23 9.47
C LEU A 71 -40.54 5.44 10.97
N VAL A 72 -39.30 5.65 11.39
CA VAL A 72 -38.93 5.99 12.75
C VAL A 72 -38.38 7.39 12.78
N ALA A 73 -38.86 8.20 13.72
CA ALA A 73 -38.50 9.62 13.81
C ALA A 73 -37.00 9.79 14.12
N VAL A 74 -36.37 10.80 13.52
CA VAL A 74 -34.99 11.18 13.81
C VAL A 74 -34.83 11.54 15.30
N GLY A 75 -33.73 11.12 15.92
CA GLY A 75 -33.44 11.32 17.33
C GLY A 75 -34.09 10.28 18.27
N SER A 76 -34.67 9.22 17.71
CA SER A 76 -35.25 8.11 18.48
C SER A 76 -34.21 7.07 18.93
N VAL A 77 -33.05 7.05 18.28
CA VAL A 77 -31.96 6.11 18.56
C VAL A 77 -30.89 6.81 19.37
N PRO A 78 -30.46 6.26 20.53
CA PRO A 78 -29.34 6.81 21.28
C PRO A 78 -28.02 6.71 20.51
N ASP A 79 -27.08 7.61 20.80
CA ASP A 79 -25.78 7.67 20.14
C ASP A 79 -25.05 6.31 20.08
N ALA A 80 -24.62 5.94 18.88
CA ALA A 80 -23.87 4.73 18.57
C ALA A 80 -24.52 3.41 19.06
N SER A 81 -25.85 3.40 19.23
CA SER A 81 -26.61 2.24 19.65
C SER A 81 -27.73 1.90 18.64
N TYR A 82 -28.57 0.96 19.00
CA TYR A 82 -29.76 0.58 18.25
C TYR A 82 -31.00 0.77 19.13
N ALA A 83 -32.11 1.08 18.50
CA ALA A 83 -33.42 0.96 19.11
C ALA A 83 -34.15 -0.24 18.47
N ASP A 84 -34.94 -0.94 19.24
CA ASP A 84 -35.78 -2.03 18.74
C ASP A 84 -37.20 -1.50 18.51
N VAL A 85 -37.73 -1.74 17.31
CA VAL A 85 -39.14 -1.55 16.99
C VAL A 85 -39.75 -2.93 16.86
N ILE A 86 -40.78 -3.20 17.68
CA ILE A 86 -41.46 -4.49 17.73
C ILE A 86 -42.75 -4.41 16.90
N LEU A 87 -42.85 -5.29 15.92
CA LEU A 87 -43.96 -5.38 14.98
C LEU A 87 -44.75 -6.69 15.16
N GLU A 88 -45.97 -6.66 14.66
CA GLU A 88 -46.78 -7.86 14.41
C GLU A 88 -47.16 -7.91 12.92
N ALA A 89 -47.07 -9.08 12.31
CA ALA A 89 -47.50 -9.35 10.95
C ALA A 89 -48.72 -10.30 10.98
N SER A 90 -49.84 -9.86 10.47
CA SER A 90 -51.08 -10.65 10.47
C SER A 90 -51.59 -10.90 9.07
N SER A 91 -52.25 -12.04 8.88
CA SER A 91 -53.04 -12.38 7.69
C SER A 91 -54.47 -12.64 8.08
N ALA A 92 -55.38 -11.84 7.59
CA ALA A 92 -56.83 -12.00 7.85
C ALA A 92 -57.35 -13.26 7.20
N SER A 93 -56.97 -13.56 5.96
CA SER A 93 -57.38 -14.75 5.23
C SER A 93 -56.98 -16.07 5.89
N ALA A 94 -55.79 -16.08 6.53
CA ALA A 94 -55.30 -17.26 7.21
C ALA A 94 -55.62 -17.27 8.69
N GLY A 95 -56.01 -16.15 9.30
CA GLY A 95 -56.25 -16.02 10.75
C GLY A 95 -54.99 -16.29 11.59
N LYS A 96 -53.80 -15.87 11.10
CA LYS A 96 -52.49 -16.10 11.71
C LYS A 96 -51.75 -14.81 11.88
N THR A 97 -50.98 -14.70 12.98
CA THR A 97 -50.16 -13.57 13.34
C THR A 97 -48.78 -14.01 13.78
N ALA A 98 -47.73 -13.45 13.17
CA ALA A 98 -46.36 -13.50 13.70
C ALA A 98 -46.19 -12.35 14.68
N LYS A 99 -45.80 -12.68 15.90
CA LYS A 99 -45.58 -11.71 16.98
C LYS A 99 -44.10 -11.50 17.26
N ASN A 100 -43.78 -10.38 17.91
CA ASN A 100 -42.42 -10.05 18.33
C ASN A 100 -41.42 -10.00 17.14
N VAL A 101 -41.85 -9.45 16.01
CA VAL A 101 -40.97 -9.19 14.86
C VAL A 101 -40.14 -7.97 15.22
N VAL A 102 -38.87 -8.18 15.55
CA VAL A 102 -37.95 -7.10 15.95
C VAL A 102 -37.24 -6.54 14.76
N VAL A 103 -37.36 -5.25 14.55
CA VAL A 103 -36.56 -4.47 13.59
C VAL A 103 -35.62 -3.57 14.37
N LYS A 104 -34.33 -3.80 14.21
CA LYS A 104 -33.31 -2.88 14.75
C LYS A 104 -33.28 -1.60 13.96
N VAL A 105 -33.26 -0.47 14.65
CA VAL A 105 -33.19 0.87 14.05
C VAL A 105 -31.88 1.52 14.45
N GLU A 106 -31.17 2.05 13.52
CA GLU A 106 -29.91 2.78 13.71
C GLU A 106 -30.07 4.25 13.37
N GLN A 107 -29.18 5.09 13.90
CA GLN A 107 -29.10 6.49 13.50
C GLN A 107 -28.66 6.63 12.04
N GLN A 108 -28.96 7.75 11.42
CA GLN A 108 -28.38 8.10 10.13
C GLN A 108 -26.84 8.09 10.23
N PRO A 109 -26.14 7.47 9.27
CA PRO A 109 -24.70 7.47 9.24
C PRO A 109 -24.13 8.90 9.24
N THR A 110 -23.30 9.20 10.22
CA THR A 110 -22.60 10.49 10.33
C THR A 110 -21.11 10.24 10.45
N LEU A 111 -20.31 11.04 9.76
CA LEU A 111 -18.86 10.91 9.84
C LEU A 111 -18.39 11.11 11.29
N LYS A 112 -17.64 10.16 11.82
CA LYS A 112 -17.06 10.19 13.17
C LYS A 112 -15.55 10.12 13.19
N THR A 113 -14.96 9.35 12.28
CA THR A 113 -13.51 9.23 12.18
C THR A 113 -13.06 9.22 10.72
N ILE A 114 -11.84 9.70 10.49
CA ILE A 114 -11.16 9.61 9.21
C ILE A 114 -9.87 8.82 9.46
N ARG A 115 -9.53 7.91 8.56
CA ARG A 115 -8.23 7.24 8.55
C ARG A 115 -7.52 7.60 7.27
N ALA A 116 -6.24 7.95 7.41
CA ALA A 116 -5.36 8.27 6.30
C ALA A 116 -4.19 7.29 6.27
N ASP A 117 -3.78 6.92 5.06
CA ASP A 117 -2.65 6.05 4.82
C ASP A 117 -1.74 6.65 3.75
N MET A 118 -0.43 6.34 3.86
CA MET A 118 0.58 6.69 2.88
C MET A 118 1.11 5.41 2.21
N LYS A 119 1.31 5.47 0.92
CA LYS A 119 1.84 4.36 0.13
C LYS A 119 3.22 3.93 0.64
N ASP A 120 3.38 2.63 0.83
CA ASP A 120 4.64 2.04 1.27
C ASP A 120 5.81 2.42 0.35
N GLY A 121 6.92 2.85 0.97
CA GLY A 121 8.14 3.22 0.25
C GLY A 121 8.07 4.58 -0.44
N PHE A 122 7.02 5.38 -0.24
CA PHE A 122 7.00 6.75 -0.75
C PHE A 122 8.10 7.59 -0.08
N VAL A 123 8.89 8.26 -0.90
CA VAL A 123 9.96 9.16 -0.47
C VAL A 123 9.87 10.44 -1.28
N LEU A 124 9.74 11.56 -0.60
CA LEU A 124 9.77 12.89 -1.21
C LEU A 124 11.14 13.54 -0.95
N ARG A 125 11.73 14.16 -1.97
CA ARG A 125 13.02 14.85 -1.87
C ARG A 125 12.87 16.32 -2.17
N LEU A 126 13.80 17.11 -1.65
CA LEU A 126 13.86 18.54 -1.94
C LEU A 126 13.82 18.80 -3.45
N ASP A 127 13.04 19.79 -3.85
CA ASP A 127 12.75 20.16 -5.23
C ASP A 127 11.95 19.16 -6.07
N GLU A 128 11.46 18.07 -5.45
CA GLU A 128 10.52 17.14 -6.08
C GLU A 128 9.05 17.54 -5.83
N ASN A 129 8.19 17.14 -6.76
CA ASN A 129 6.75 17.22 -6.66
C ASN A 129 6.15 15.82 -6.73
N ALA A 130 5.04 15.60 -6.03
CA ALA A 130 4.28 14.35 -6.10
C ALA A 130 2.78 14.63 -6.16
N VAL A 131 2.04 13.85 -6.94
CA VAL A 131 0.58 13.89 -6.93
C VAL A 131 0.11 13.25 -5.63
N LEU A 132 -0.65 13.99 -4.83
CA LEU A 132 -1.11 13.56 -3.51
C LEU A 132 -1.91 12.25 -3.60
N ALA A 133 -2.89 12.18 -4.51
CA ALA A 133 -3.77 11.03 -4.65
C ALA A 133 -3.05 9.72 -5.06
N ASP A 134 -1.84 9.82 -5.61
CA ASP A 134 -1.02 8.65 -5.95
C ASP A 134 -0.26 8.11 -4.73
N GLN A 135 -0.13 8.91 -3.68
CA GLN A 135 0.71 8.62 -2.53
C GLN A 135 -0.07 8.49 -1.21
N PHE A 136 -1.24 9.14 -1.11
CA PHE A 136 -2.04 9.17 0.11
C PHE A 136 -3.49 8.79 -0.20
N THR A 137 -4.10 8.08 0.73
CA THR A 137 -5.51 7.73 0.70
C THR A 137 -6.17 8.09 2.03
N ALA A 138 -7.47 8.39 2.00
CA ALA A 138 -8.25 8.61 3.22
C ALA A 138 -9.62 7.97 3.08
N ALA A 139 -10.13 7.39 4.18
CA ALA A 139 -11.46 6.83 4.30
C ALA A 139 -12.15 7.36 5.55
N GLY A 140 -13.43 7.70 5.40
CA GLY A 140 -14.28 8.14 6.51
C GLY A 140 -15.10 6.98 7.06
N TYR A 141 -15.36 6.99 8.37
CA TYR A 141 -16.14 5.98 9.06
C TYR A 141 -17.25 6.62 9.87
N ASP A 142 -18.42 5.99 9.85
CA ASP A 142 -19.58 6.41 10.63
C ASP A 142 -19.44 6.06 12.11
N GLN A 143 -20.46 6.40 12.90
CA GLN A 143 -20.54 6.10 14.34
C GLN A 143 -20.56 4.61 14.67
N TYR A 144 -20.80 3.76 13.68
CA TYR A 144 -20.80 2.30 13.81
C TYR A 144 -19.49 1.66 13.31
N GLY A 145 -18.53 2.49 12.88
CA GLY A 145 -17.25 2.02 12.34
C GLY A 145 -17.34 1.49 10.91
N ARG A 146 -18.43 1.76 10.18
CA ARG A 146 -18.59 1.36 8.79
C ARG A 146 -18.04 2.44 7.87
N GLU A 147 -17.34 2.02 6.82
CA GLU A 147 -16.80 2.94 5.84
C GLU A 147 -17.92 3.66 5.07
N MET A 148 -17.78 4.97 4.95
CA MET A 148 -18.70 5.84 4.24
C MET A 148 -18.22 6.07 2.81
N THR A 149 -19.08 5.83 1.82
CA THR A 149 -18.77 6.05 0.40
C THR A 149 -18.99 7.52 0.02
N GLY A 150 -18.13 8.06 -0.86
CA GLY A 150 -18.33 9.37 -1.49
C GLY A 150 -17.90 10.58 -0.65
N GLY A 151 -17.16 10.39 0.45
CA GLY A 151 -16.58 11.48 1.22
C GLY A 151 -15.40 12.14 0.47
N SER A 152 -15.39 13.47 0.42
CA SER A 152 -14.21 14.23 0.02
C SER A 152 -13.57 14.84 1.26
N PHE A 153 -12.24 14.75 1.36
CA PHE A 153 -11.49 15.27 2.49
C PHE A 153 -10.53 16.35 2.02
N GLU A 154 -10.38 17.38 2.85
CA GLU A 154 -9.32 18.36 2.68
C GLU A 154 -8.02 17.79 3.25
N TRP A 155 -6.96 17.80 2.47
CA TRP A 155 -5.64 17.41 2.93
C TRP A 155 -4.88 18.62 3.43
N VAL A 156 -4.19 18.46 4.54
CA VAL A 156 -3.47 19.53 5.24
C VAL A 156 -2.05 19.10 5.54
N THR A 157 -1.13 20.05 5.47
CA THR A 157 0.24 19.90 5.95
C THR A 157 0.45 20.77 7.19
N SER A 158 1.06 20.23 8.25
CA SER A 158 1.32 20.97 9.48
C SER A 158 2.41 22.04 9.33
N LYS A 159 3.33 21.85 8.34
CA LYS A 159 4.40 22.81 8.02
C LYS A 159 4.42 23.11 6.52
N PRO A 160 3.65 24.10 6.05
CA PRO A 160 3.58 24.45 4.62
C PRO A 160 4.88 25.05 4.07
N ASP A 161 5.82 25.46 4.93
CA ASP A 161 7.18 25.88 4.57
C ASP A 161 8.13 24.69 4.29
N VAL A 162 7.76 23.48 4.71
CA VAL A 162 8.49 22.23 4.45
C VAL A 162 7.92 21.54 3.22
N VAL A 163 6.61 21.35 3.20
CA VAL A 163 5.85 20.79 2.06
C VAL A 163 4.62 21.65 1.84
N SER A 164 4.52 22.31 0.69
CA SER A 164 3.27 22.94 0.28
C SER A 164 2.37 21.94 -0.43
N LEU A 165 1.06 22.11 -0.26
CA LEU A 165 0.02 21.35 -0.94
C LEU A 165 -0.83 22.29 -1.78
N GLU A 166 -0.67 22.20 -3.10
CA GLU A 166 -1.37 23.07 -4.05
C GLU A 166 -2.02 22.21 -5.15
N ASN A 167 -3.33 22.37 -5.34
CA ASN A 167 -4.08 21.67 -6.39
C ASN A 167 -3.84 20.14 -6.42
N GLY A 168 -3.78 19.51 -5.25
CA GLY A 168 -3.52 18.07 -5.14
C GLY A 168 -2.08 17.65 -5.40
N THR A 169 -1.15 18.60 -5.43
CA THR A 169 0.29 18.35 -5.63
C THR A 169 1.06 18.71 -4.36
N LEU A 170 1.85 17.76 -3.86
CA LEU A 170 2.83 17.95 -2.82
C LEU A 170 4.11 18.51 -3.43
N LYS A 171 4.61 19.62 -2.92
CA LYS A 171 5.87 20.24 -3.34
C LYS A 171 6.83 20.34 -2.17
N ALA A 172 7.97 19.71 -2.28
CA ALA A 172 9.02 19.77 -1.26
C ALA A 172 9.79 21.09 -1.34
N LEU A 173 9.80 21.84 -0.24
CA LEU A 173 10.41 23.18 -0.17
C LEU A 173 11.65 23.23 0.72
N LYS A 174 11.74 22.32 1.72
CA LYS A 174 12.82 22.32 2.71
C LYS A 174 13.05 20.91 3.24
N GLU A 175 14.30 20.56 3.50
CA GLU A 175 14.68 19.31 4.17
C GLU A 175 14.29 19.37 5.65
N ASP A 176 13.19 18.75 6.01
CA ASP A 176 12.65 18.63 7.38
C ASP A 176 11.50 17.60 7.35
N SER A 177 10.82 17.42 8.46
CA SER A 177 9.62 16.59 8.57
C SER A 177 8.39 17.46 8.81
N THR A 178 7.30 17.09 8.17
CA THR A 178 5.95 17.66 8.36
C THR A 178 4.95 16.52 8.57
N GLU A 179 3.80 16.84 9.09
CA GLU A 179 2.69 15.91 9.17
C GLU A 179 1.68 16.21 8.06
N ILE A 180 1.19 15.16 7.43
CA ILE A 180 0.12 15.19 6.43
C ILE A 180 -1.09 14.48 7.03
N TYR A 181 -2.25 15.10 6.96
CA TYR A 181 -3.49 14.52 7.45
C TYR A 181 -4.69 15.00 6.61
N ALA A 182 -5.76 14.21 6.65
CA ALA A 182 -7.03 14.52 6.00
C ALA A 182 -8.02 15.07 7.03
N ARG A 183 -8.88 16.03 6.65
CA ARG A 183 -9.93 16.54 7.53
C ARG A 183 -11.25 16.78 6.82
N SER A 184 -12.33 16.78 7.60
CA SER A 184 -13.66 17.20 7.18
C SER A 184 -14.32 17.98 8.34
N GLY A 185 -14.44 19.30 8.22
CA GLY A 185 -14.81 20.15 9.33
C GLY A 185 -13.81 20.04 10.48
N ASP A 186 -14.31 19.69 11.67
CA ASP A 186 -13.48 19.53 12.88
C ASP A 186 -12.93 18.11 13.08
N ILE A 187 -13.23 17.18 12.17
CA ILE A 187 -12.77 15.79 12.26
C ILE A 187 -11.48 15.66 11.45
N GLU A 188 -10.40 15.27 12.13
CA GLU A 188 -9.09 15.01 11.54
C GLU A 188 -8.77 13.51 11.54
N SER A 189 -8.00 13.09 10.56
CA SER A 189 -7.44 11.73 10.51
C SER A 189 -6.26 11.57 11.48
N ASN A 190 -5.70 10.36 11.54
CA ASN A 190 -4.34 10.18 12.03
C ASN A 190 -3.38 11.03 11.21
N HIS A 191 -2.36 11.56 11.87
CA HIS A 191 -1.29 12.34 11.26
C HIS A 191 -0.18 11.41 10.78
N ILE A 192 0.24 11.61 9.52
CA ILE A 192 1.28 10.81 8.86
C ILE A 192 2.52 11.68 8.73
N THR A 193 3.62 11.27 9.33
CA THR A 193 4.89 11.98 9.20
C THR A 193 5.48 11.77 7.81
N LEU A 194 5.65 12.87 7.08
CA LEU A 194 6.35 12.91 5.79
C LEU A 194 7.69 13.64 5.97
N THR A 195 8.80 12.97 5.65
CA THR A 195 10.13 13.56 5.69
C THR A 195 10.58 13.92 4.28
N VAL A 196 10.98 15.18 4.09
CA VAL A 196 11.65 15.65 2.88
C VAL A 196 13.14 15.36 3.01
N ASN A 197 13.63 14.46 2.17
CA ASN A 197 15.03 14.07 2.16
C ASN A 197 15.85 14.97 1.23
N ALA A 198 17.18 15.00 1.43
CA ALA A 198 18.10 15.65 0.50
C ALA A 198 17.93 15.10 -0.93
N PRO A 199 18.20 15.91 -1.96
CA PRO A 199 18.28 15.44 -3.34
C PRO A 199 19.29 14.31 -3.45
N ARG A 200 19.04 13.36 -4.34
CA ARG A 200 20.02 12.31 -4.63
C ARG A 200 21.28 12.93 -5.21
N ARG A 201 22.44 12.55 -4.67
CA ARG A 201 23.75 12.95 -5.15
C ARG A 201 24.57 11.73 -5.49
N LEU A 202 25.23 11.75 -6.62
CA LEU A 202 26.15 10.72 -7.04
C LEU A 202 27.40 10.74 -6.14
N THR A 203 27.59 9.67 -5.34
CA THR A 203 28.67 9.60 -4.33
C THR A 203 29.62 8.42 -4.52
N ALA A 204 29.21 7.42 -5.29
CA ALA A 204 30.08 6.27 -5.56
C ALA A 204 29.82 5.69 -6.96
N ILE A 205 30.84 5.03 -7.49
CA ILE A 205 30.78 4.23 -8.72
C ILE A 205 31.51 2.90 -8.48
N THR A 206 30.93 1.82 -8.95
CA THR A 206 31.56 0.50 -8.97
C THR A 206 31.68 -0.01 -10.40
N ALA A 207 32.66 -0.88 -10.63
CA ALA A 207 32.83 -1.53 -11.92
C ALA A 207 33.30 -2.97 -11.68
N ASP A 208 32.43 -3.90 -12.02
CA ASP A 208 32.65 -5.33 -11.87
C ASP A 208 32.93 -5.97 -13.23
N GLY A 209 33.56 -7.14 -13.23
CA GLY A 209 33.91 -7.87 -14.46
C GLY A 209 35.25 -7.46 -15.08
N ILE A 210 36.01 -6.58 -14.44
CA ILE A 210 37.36 -6.22 -14.87
C ILE A 210 38.36 -7.18 -14.21
N PRO A 211 39.19 -7.91 -14.98
CA PRO A 211 40.17 -8.84 -14.44
C PRO A 211 41.30 -8.11 -13.72
N SER A 212 41.76 -8.65 -12.60
CA SER A 212 42.92 -8.12 -11.85
C SER A 212 44.28 -8.46 -12.50
N SER A 213 44.32 -9.41 -13.44
CA SER A 213 45.53 -9.82 -14.18
C SER A 213 45.19 -10.21 -15.61
N VAL A 214 46.04 -9.82 -16.54
CA VAL A 214 45.85 -10.07 -17.97
C VAL A 214 47.20 -10.42 -18.61
N ARG A 215 47.16 -10.99 -19.83
CA ARG A 215 48.35 -11.21 -20.66
C ARG A 215 48.71 -9.96 -21.48
N LYS A 216 49.97 -9.82 -21.77
CA LYS A 216 50.46 -8.84 -22.75
C LYS A 216 49.78 -9.03 -24.10
N ASN A 217 49.67 -7.93 -24.84
CA ASN A 217 49.14 -7.90 -26.21
C ASN A 217 47.73 -8.50 -26.37
N THR A 218 46.93 -8.44 -25.30
CA THR A 218 45.51 -8.81 -25.34
C THR A 218 44.63 -7.57 -25.26
N THR A 219 43.32 -7.76 -25.46
CA THR A 219 42.32 -6.69 -25.39
C THR A 219 41.22 -7.06 -24.41
N LEU A 220 40.59 -6.03 -23.85
CA LEU A 220 39.40 -6.15 -22.99
C LEU A 220 38.33 -5.17 -23.48
N ASP A 221 37.13 -5.68 -23.69
CA ASP A 221 35.97 -4.85 -23.98
C ASP A 221 35.38 -4.30 -22.69
N LEU A 222 35.51 -2.98 -22.49
CA LEU A 222 35.00 -2.27 -21.31
C LEU A 222 33.47 -2.14 -21.30
N SER A 223 32.80 -2.36 -22.43
CA SER A 223 31.33 -2.36 -22.49
C SER A 223 30.71 -3.58 -21.79
N ALA A 224 31.50 -4.66 -21.60
CA ALA A 224 31.10 -5.83 -20.87
C ALA A 224 31.18 -5.66 -19.34
N ALA A 225 31.82 -4.60 -18.85
CA ALA A 225 31.91 -4.31 -17.43
C ALA A 225 30.54 -3.85 -16.87
N LYS A 226 30.16 -4.42 -15.74
CA LYS A 226 28.95 -3.97 -15.02
C LYS A 226 29.31 -2.75 -14.18
N VAL A 227 28.99 -1.57 -14.70
CA VAL A 227 29.17 -0.30 -13.98
C VAL A 227 27.88 0.04 -13.23
N THR A 228 28.01 0.38 -11.94
CA THR A 228 26.89 0.81 -11.09
C THR A 228 27.26 2.14 -10.42
N THR A 229 26.41 3.13 -10.57
CA THR A 229 26.53 4.42 -9.90
C THR A 229 25.58 4.47 -8.71
N LEU A 230 26.04 4.97 -7.57
CA LEU A 230 25.32 4.95 -6.31
C LEU A 230 25.16 6.36 -5.74
N ASP A 231 24.01 6.61 -5.12
CA ASP A 231 23.78 7.82 -4.35
C ASP A 231 24.34 7.74 -2.91
N GLN A 232 24.19 8.81 -2.14
CA GLN A 232 24.62 8.89 -0.74
C GLN A 232 23.90 7.92 0.19
N PHE A 233 22.82 7.28 -0.28
CA PHE A 233 22.07 6.26 0.46
C PHE A 233 22.43 4.84 0.02
N GLY A 234 23.38 4.68 -0.91
CA GLY A 234 23.78 3.40 -1.48
C GLY A 234 22.81 2.85 -2.54
N LYS A 235 21.81 3.64 -2.98
CA LYS A 235 20.86 3.24 -4.01
C LYS A 235 21.44 3.51 -5.41
N ALA A 236 21.32 2.52 -6.30
CA ALA A 236 21.77 2.67 -7.67
C ALA A 236 20.92 3.70 -8.46
N PHE A 237 21.56 4.42 -9.35
CA PHE A 237 20.88 5.20 -10.39
C PHE A 237 20.50 4.28 -11.55
N THR A 238 19.27 4.43 -12.08
CA THR A 238 18.93 3.84 -13.37
C THR A 238 19.61 4.61 -14.50
N PRO A 239 19.71 4.06 -15.72
CA PRO A 239 20.24 4.81 -16.87
C PRO A 239 19.51 6.13 -17.13
N GLU A 240 18.18 6.15 -16.97
CA GLU A 240 17.34 7.33 -17.16
C GLU A 240 17.59 8.38 -16.06
N GLU A 241 17.67 7.94 -14.79
CA GLU A 241 18.00 8.82 -13.66
C GLU A 241 19.41 9.41 -13.82
N LEU A 242 20.38 8.60 -14.27
CA LEU A 242 21.75 9.07 -14.52
C LEU A 242 21.82 10.07 -15.67
N ALA A 243 21.07 9.84 -16.75
CA ALA A 243 20.97 10.78 -17.86
C ALA A 243 20.36 12.13 -17.45
N ALA A 244 19.34 12.10 -16.56
CA ALA A 244 18.74 13.31 -15.99
C ALA A 244 19.68 14.04 -15.02
N TYR A 245 20.67 13.35 -14.45
CA TYR A 245 21.67 13.91 -13.51
C TYR A 245 22.82 14.63 -14.19
N PRO A 246 22.81 14.91 -15.46
CA PRO A 246 23.81 15.19 -16.48
C PRO A 246 25.20 14.60 -16.19
N ALA A 247 25.23 13.29 -15.99
CA ALA A 247 26.47 12.54 -15.79
C ALA A 247 26.63 11.42 -16.83
N SER A 248 27.85 11.20 -17.26
CA SER A 248 28.23 10.09 -18.15
C SER A 248 29.38 9.29 -17.58
N VAL A 249 29.42 7.99 -17.89
CA VAL A 249 30.53 7.11 -17.48
C VAL A 249 31.66 7.24 -18.51
N ARG A 250 32.86 7.42 -18.01
CA ARG A 250 34.08 7.50 -18.82
C ARG A 250 35.15 6.57 -18.28
N TRP A 251 35.87 5.91 -19.16
CA TRP A 251 37.04 5.12 -18.87
C TRP A 251 38.33 5.91 -19.25
N THR A 252 39.29 5.93 -18.34
CA THR A 252 40.60 6.56 -18.56
C THR A 252 41.71 5.73 -17.95
N LEU A 253 42.94 6.00 -18.36
CA LEU A 253 44.13 5.37 -17.76
C LEU A 253 44.94 6.42 -16.98
N GLU A 254 45.44 6.06 -15.82
CA GLU A 254 46.53 6.80 -15.24
C GLU A 254 47.80 6.59 -16.10
N LYS A 255 48.76 7.53 -15.99
CA LYS A 255 50.04 7.37 -16.64
C LYS A 255 50.66 6.01 -16.26
N ASN A 256 50.97 5.19 -17.25
CA ASN A 256 51.49 3.83 -17.02
C ASN A 256 52.67 3.56 -17.97
N ASN A 257 53.52 2.61 -17.57
CA ASN A 257 54.71 2.18 -18.33
C ASN A 257 54.45 0.89 -19.10
N THR A 258 53.21 0.41 -19.15
CA THR A 258 52.83 -0.90 -19.75
C THR A 258 52.40 -0.77 -21.19
N HIS A 259 52.47 0.44 -21.76
CA HIS A 259 52.01 0.78 -23.11
C HIS A 259 50.53 0.45 -23.40
N ALA A 260 49.70 0.35 -22.32
CA ALA A 260 48.26 0.13 -22.47
C ALA A 260 47.58 1.39 -23.01
N VAL A 261 46.58 1.22 -23.88
CA VAL A 261 45.81 2.32 -24.47
C VAL A 261 44.32 1.97 -24.49
N ILE A 262 43.48 3.02 -24.38
CA ILE A 262 42.02 2.90 -24.57
C ILE A 262 41.68 3.53 -25.93
N ASN A 263 40.92 2.79 -26.72
CA ASN A 263 40.36 3.28 -27.97
C ASN A 263 38.85 2.95 -27.98
N GLY A 264 38.02 3.99 -27.76
CA GLY A 264 36.58 3.79 -27.49
C GLY A 264 36.35 2.92 -26.24
N ASN A 265 35.64 1.81 -26.39
CA ASN A 265 35.39 0.84 -25.31
C ASN A 265 36.42 -0.30 -25.26
N THR A 266 37.46 -0.27 -26.10
CA THR A 266 38.49 -1.31 -26.12
C THR A 266 39.73 -0.87 -25.38
N LEU A 267 40.07 -1.58 -24.30
CA LEU A 267 41.34 -1.47 -23.61
C LEU A 267 42.33 -2.46 -24.21
N SER A 268 43.38 -1.99 -24.83
CA SER A 268 44.49 -2.80 -25.35
C SER A 268 45.64 -2.80 -24.37
N PHE A 269 46.08 -3.97 -23.96
CA PHE A 269 47.21 -4.12 -23.04
C PHE A 269 48.51 -4.17 -23.87
N GLY A 270 49.49 -3.42 -23.40
CA GLY A 270 50.77 -3.29 -24.10
C GLY A 270 51.69 -4.53 -23.94
N ASP A 271 52.91 -4.38 -24.42
CA ASP A 271 53.95 -5.41 -24.49
C ASP A 271 54.88 -5.46 -23.26
N GLN A 272 54.70 -4.57 -22.27
CA GLN A 272 55.51 -4.47 -21.08
C GLN A 272 54.81 -5.09 -19.88
N ASP A 273 55.60 -5.87 -19.09
CA ASP A 273 55.15 -6.35 -17.77
C ASP A 273 54.98 -5.18 -16.79
N GLY A 274 54.03 -5.25 -15.93
CA GLY A 274 53.84 -4.23 -14.90
C GLY A 274 52.41 -4.17 -14.37
N THR A 275 52.14 -3.07 -13.72
CA THR A 275 50.78 -2.71 -13.27
C THR A 275 50.31 -1.44 -13.89
N MET A 276 49.03 -1.40 -14.23
CA MET A 276 48.38 -0.17 -14.71
C MET A 276 47.16 0.12 -13.83
N THR A 277 46.73 1.35 -13.82
CA THR A 277 45.51 1.75 -13.17
C THR A 277 44.49 2.20 -14.22
N LEU A 278 43.41 1.45 -14.30
CA LEU A 278 42.20 1.80 -15.06
C LEU A 278 41.27 2.61 -14.17
N ILE A 279 40.77 3.72 -14.65
CA ILE A 279 39.82 4.57 -13.94
C ILE A 279 38.47 4.49 -14.62
N CYS A 280 37.45 4.09 -13.86
CA CYS A 280 36.04 4.26 -14.21
C CYS A 280 35.53 5.49 -13.47
N ALA A 281 35.09 6.50 -14.17
CA ALA A 281 34.65 7.74 -13.58
C ALA A 281 33.27 8.13 -14.10
N ALA A 282 32.39 8.68 -13.22
CA ALA A 282 31.24 9.44 -13.63
C ALA A 282 31.63 10.91 -13.72
N VAL A 283 31.39 11.53 -14.87
CA VAL A 283 31.73 12.90 -15.17
C VAL A 283 30.50 13.69 -15.58
N ASN A 284 30.41 14.96 -15.19
CA ASN A 284 29.36 15.86 -15.64
C ASN A 284 29.68 16.44 -17.03
N ALA A 285 28.75 17.26 -17.58
CA ALA A 285 28.87 17.86 -18.90
C ALA A 285 30.13 18.76 -19.04
N ASP A 286 30.61 19.34 -17.95
CA ASP A 286 31.80 20.20 -17.90
C ASP A 286 33.09 19.38 -17.71
N THR A 287 33.04 18.07 -17.90
CA THR A 287 34.16 17.12 -17.75
C THR A 287 34.72 17.00 -16.32
N ASN A 288 34.06 17.57 -15.32
CA ASN A 288 34.46 17.43 -13.96
C ASN A 288 34.14 16.03 -13.45
N VAL A 289 35.14 15.36 -12.87
CA VAL A 289 34.96 14.07 -12.22
C VAL A 289 34.09 14.27 -10.98
N ILE A 290 32.94 13.59 -10.92
CA ILE A 290 32.05 13.57 -9.76
C ILE A 290 32.52 12.49 -8.79
N VAL A 291 32.68 11.26 -9.31
CA VAL A 291 33.18 10.09 -8.56
C VAL A 291 34.01 9.21 -9.47
N GLU A 292 34.98 8.51 -8.90
CA GLU A 292 35.84 7.59 -9.65
C GLU A 292 36.11 6.29 -8.88
N LYS A 293 36.34 5.20 -9.62
CA LYS A 293 36.83 3.91 -9.15
C LYS A 293 38.13 3.58 -9.84
N LYS A 294 39.21 3.42 -9.07
CA LYS A 294 40.51 2.96 -9.57
C LYS A 294 40.60 1.45 -9.49
N ILE A 295 41.02 0.83 -10.59
CA ILE A 295 41.15 -0.62 -10.73
C ILE A 295 42.58 -0.89 -11.16
N ILE A 296 43.31 -1.65 -10.33
CA ILE A 296 44.70 -2.04 -10.62
C ILE A 296 44.69 -3.34 -11.40
N ILE A 297 45.33 -3.34 -12.57
CA ILE A 297 45.44 -4.52 -13.44
C ILE A 297 46.92 -4.84 -13.61
N ARG A 298 47.29 -6.10 -13.33
CA ARG A 298 48.63 -6.62 -13.57
C ARG A 298 48.73 -7.21 -14.98
N ILE A 299 49.74 -6.81 -15.71
CA ILE A 299 50.06 -7.33 -17.05
C ILE A 299 51.29 -8.24 -16.96
N THR A 300 51.18 -9.50 -17.40
CA THR A 300 52.27 -10.50 -17.34
C THR A 300 52.25 -11.43 -18.55
N ASP A 301 53.37 -12.10 -18.82
CA ASP A 301 53.47 -13.12 -19.88
C ASP A 301 52.80 -14.42 -19.48
N SER A 302 52.78 -14.76 -18.15
CA SER A 302 52.19 -15.99 -17.66
C SER A 302 50.96 -15.74 -16.83
N THR A 303 49.83 -16.31 -17.22
CA THR A 303 48.79 -16.60 -16.25
C THR A 303 49.30 -17.74 -15.38
N SER A 304 49.56 -17.52 -14.10
CA SER A 304 49.75 -18.59 -13.15
C SER A 304 48.46 -19.36 -13.02
N GLY A 305 48.27 -20.34 -13.90
CA GLY A 305 47.30 -21.40 -13.73
C GLY A 305 47.74 -22.17 -12.51
N GLY A 306 46.89 -22.20 -11.48
CA GLY A 306 47.06 -23.03 -10.31
C GLY A 306 47.18 -24.48 -10.69
N GLY A 307 48.39 -24.96 -10.94
CA GLY A 307 48.80 -26.38 -11.02
C GLY A 307 49.01 -26.88 -9.60
N SER A 308 48.05 -27.60 -9.09
CA SER A 308 48.18 -28.46 -7.93
C SER A 308 49.27 -29.51 -8.22
N SER A 309 50.42 -29.45 -7.53
CA SER A 309 51.25 -30.62 -7.34
C SER A 309 51.53 -30.77 -5.84
N GLY A 310 51.11 -31.90 -5.32
CA GLY A 310 51.15 -32.27 -3.92
C GLY A 310 52.55 -32.45 -3.36
N GLY A 311 52.65 -32.39 -2.04
CA GLY A 311 53.82 -32.80 -1.27
C GLY A 311 53.81 -32.25 0.15
N GLY A 312 53.25 -32.96 1.08
CA GLY A 312 53.73 -33.36 2.39
C GLY A 312 54.08 -32.30 3.46
N GLY A 313 53.32 -32.28 4.54
CA GLY A 313 53.90 -32.34 5.86
C GLY A 313 53.94 -31.04 6.70
N GLY A 314 53.29 -31.05 7.86
CA GLY A 314 53.71 -30.31 9.04
C GLY A 314 52.69 -29.37 9.62
N GLY A 315 52.13 -29.75 10.76
CA GLY A 315 51.09 -29.05 11.51
C GLY A 315 51.53 -27.74 12.15
N GLY A 316 50.57 -26.95 12.53
CA GLY A 316 50.72 -25.73 13.34
C GLY A 316 49.38 -24.99 13.38
N GLY A 317 48.61 -25.28 14.44
CA GLY A 317 47.35 -24.62 14.68
C GLY A 317 47.55 -23.17 15.12
N PHE A 318 46.77 -22.27 14.54
CA PHE A 318 46.51 -20.98 15.16
C PHE A 318 44.99 -20.68 15.10
N SER A 319 44.49 -20.47 16.36
CA SER A 319 43.10 -20.07 16.62
C SER A 319 42.85 -18.64 16.13
N ALA A 320 41.77 -18.44 15.45
CA ALA A 320 41.23 -17.12 15.13
C ALA A 320 40.49 -16.52 16.35
N PRO A 321 40.62 -15.21 16.63
CA PRO A 321 39.81 -14.56 17.65
C PRO A 321 38.43 -14.24 17.13
N SER A 322 37.42 -14.65 17.91
CA SER A 322 36.00 -14.25 17.75
C SER A 322 35.79 -12.86 18.33
N TYR A 323 35.21 -11.95 17.57
CA TYR A 323 34.63 -10.71 18.07
C TYR A 323 33.13 -10.82 18.13
N SER A 324 32.57 -10.68 19.33
CA SER A 324 31.15 -10.46 19.58
C SER A 324 30.89 -8.95 19.61
N VAL A 325 29.87 -8.50 18.91
CA VAL A 325 29.34 -7.14 19.03
C VAL A 325 28.12 -7.20 19.93
N SER A 326 28.16 -6.43 20.98
CA SER A 326 27.03 -6.10 21.88
C SER A 326 26.20 -4.97 21.30
#